data_a6ec54c683cbf90d8fa376ca727e7d30
#
_entry.id   a6ec54c683cbf90d8fa376ca727e7d30
#
_cell.length_a   1.000
_cell.length_b   1.000
_cell.length_c   1.000
_cell.angle_alpha   90.00
_cell.angle_beta   90.00
_cell.angle_gamma   90.00
#
_symmetry.space_group_name_H-M   'P 1'
#
loop_
_entity.id
_entity.type
_entity.pdbx_description
1 polymer ?
#
loop_
_entity_poly.entity_id
_entity_poly.type
_entity_poly.pdbx_seq_one_letter_code
_entity_poly.pdbx_strand_id
1 'polypeptide(L)'
;MLHKSQIDFFKTQGYLILKGFVETERMAAWREQFWAHVGVDAQDPANWPDSYVIDGFAVDPAFGQLLQMQAVVEQLGGGQFVGGGGSLLVQWPKKESTWDWPGQGHIDGYGPNGWSGGFMLGATAYLDDVEDQGGAFTYWPQSHLPVHDFFREFPDQIDGSFTKREDWESQQWGLFSDRSPQGPEQFVAEAGDVILWHCFMCHTGSANIRANPRLGLFARWHYAEREVMRYEIPEDLWHYWAI
;
A
#
# COMPACT_ATOMS: atom_id res chain seq x y z
N MET A 1 17.74 2.00 10.15
CA MET A 1 17.16 3.26 10.68
C MET A 1 17.15 4.29 9.57
N LEU A 2 16.06 5.03 9.44
CA LEU A 2 15.91 6.11 8.44
C LEU A 2 16.76 7.32 8.83
N HIS A 3 17.34 7.98 7.84
CA HIS A 3 18.01 9.27 8.01
C HIS A 3 16.97 10.40 8.07
N LYS A 4 17.36 11.53 8.66
CA LYS A 4 16.45 12.69 8.74
C LYS A 4 15.91 13.11 7.36
N SER A 5 16.76 13.11 6.34
CA SER A 5 16.33 13.46 4.97
C SER A 5 15.29 12.50 4.38
N GLN A 6 15.31 11.22 4.77
CA GLN A 6 14.30 10.24 4.36
C GLN A 6 12.97 10.49 5.08
N ILE A 7 13.02 10.85 6.36
CA ILE A 7 11.83 11.23 7.13
C ILE A 7 11.22 12.52 6.56
N ASP A 8 12.05 13.54 6.29
CA ASP A 8 11.60 14.80 5.68
C ASP A 8 10.97 14.55 4.29
N PHE A 9 11.55 13.66 3.49
CA PHE A 9 11.00 13.24 2.20
C PHE A 9 9.65 12.54 2.38
N PHE A 10 9.55 11.56 3.31
CA PHE A 10 8.30 10.87 3.61
C PHE A 10 7.20 11.85 4.03
N LYS A 11 7.52 12.80 4.91
CA LYS A 11 6.58 13.84 5.35
C LYS A 11 6.10 14.71 4.19
N THR A 12 6.96 15.00 3.23
CA THR A 12 6.63 15.86 2.09
C THR A 12 5.89 15.10 0.99
N GLN A 13 6.31 13.87 0.71
CA GLN A 13 5.82 13.10 -0.43
C GLN A 13 4.71 12.10 -0.08
N GLY A 14 4.60 11.69 1.20
CA GLY A 14 3.65 10.68 1.68
C GLY A 14 4.11 9.25 1.42
N TYR A 15 5.27 9.05 0.83
CA TYR A 15 5.90 7.75 0.60
C TYR A 15 7.42 7.81 0.76
N LEU A 16 8.03 6.62 0.88
CA LEU A 16 9.48 6.47 0.88
C LEU A 16 9.86 5.12 0.27
N ILE A 17 10.73 5.12 -0.74
CA ILE A 17 11.26 3.90 -1.33
C ILE A 17 12.59 3.55 -0.66
N LEU A 18 12.69 2.32 -0.18
CA LEU A 18 13.87 1.74 0.44
C LEU A 18 14.41 0.65 -0.49
N LYS A 19 15.51 0.96 -1.18
CA LYS A 19 16.15 0.04 -2.13
C LYS A 19 16.89 -1.08 -1.42
N GLY A 20 16.75 -2.33 -1.92
CA GLY A 20 17.42 -3.51 -1.37
C GLY A 20 17.11 -3.74 0.11
N PHE A 21 15.90 -3.39 0.55
CA PHE A 21 15.54 -3.42 1.98
C PHE A 21 15.36 -4.85 2.50
N VAL A 22 14.88 -5.76 1.68
CA VAL A 22 14.79 -7.18 1.99
C VAL A 22 15.79 -7.94 1.12
N GLU A 23 16.49 -8.89 1.74
CA GLU A 23 17.48 -9.70 1.06
C GLU A 23 16.86 -10.50 -0.10
N THR A 24 17.50 -10.51 -1.25
CA THR A 24 17.02 -11.17 -2.48
C THR A 24 16.80 -12.68 -2.30
N GLU A 25 17.66 -13.31 -1.50
CA GLU A 25 17.54 -14.73 -1.15
C GLU A 25 16.24 -15.03 -0.39
N ARG A 26 15.83 -14.11 0.48
CA ARG A 26 14.56 -14.23 1.23
C ARG A 26 13.36 -14.06 0.29
N MET A 27 13.42 -13.10 -0.64
CA MET A 27 12.37 -12.91 -1.63
C MET A 27 12.25 -14.14 -2.53
N ALA A 28 13.37 -14.71 -2.98
CA ALA A 28 13.38 -15.94 -3.74
C ALA A 28 12.76 -17.13 -2.97
N ALA A 29 13.11 -17.29 -1.70
CA ALA A 29 12.53 -18.34 -0.86
C ALA A 29 11.01 -18.18 -0.67
N TRP A 30 10.52 -16.95 -0.47
CA TRP A 30 9.08 -16.70 -0.39
C TRP A 30 8.36 -16.90 -1.71
N ARG A 31 9.00 -16.59 -2.85
CA ARG A 31 8.47 -16.89 -4.17
C ARG A 31 8.32 -18.37 -4.42
N GLU A 32 9.31 -19.18 -4.04
CA GLU A 32 9.23 -20.64 -4.12
C GLU A 32 8.08 -21.19 -3.26
N GLN A 33 7.93 -20.69 -2.04
CA GLN A 33 6.81 -21.04 -1.16
C GLN A 33 5.45 -20.62 -1.77
N PHE A 34 5.37 -19.46 -2.40
CA PHE A 34 4.17 -19.03 -3.11
C PHE A 34 3.75 -20.01 -4.19
N TRP A 35 4.65 -20.35 -5.11
CA TRP A 35 4.33 -21.28 -6.20
C TRP A 35 4.02 -22.70 -5.70
N ALA A 36 4.71 -23.15 -4.67
CA ALA A 36 4.39 -24.42 -4.01
C ALA A 36 2.98 -24.41 -3.35
N HIS A 37 2.58 -23.28 -2.75
CA HIS A 37 1.26 -23.09 -2.16
C HIS A 37 0.15 -23.05 -3.22
N VAL A 38 0.35 -22.32 -4.30
CA VAL A 38 -0.59 -22.25 -5.43
C VAL A 38 -0.71 -23.62 -6.15
N GLY A 39 0.35 -24.40 -6.15
CA GLY A 39 0.36 -25.77 -6.69
C GLY A 39 0.38 -25.85 -8.22
N VAL A 40 0.84 -24.79 -8.89
CA VAL A 40 1.01 -24.75 -10.34
C VAL A 40 2.45 -24.42 -10.73
N ASP A 41 2.85 -24.78 -11.94
CA ASP A 41 4.16 -24.42 -12.46
C ASP A 41 4.23 -22.92 -12.75
N ALA A 42 5.21 -22.25 -12.16
CA ALA A 42 5.51 -20.84 -12.41
C ALA A 42 5.78 -20.51 -13.88
N GLN A 43 6.18 -21.49 -14.67
CA GLN A 43 6.49 -21.34 -16.11
C GLN A 43 5.32 -21.70 -17.03
N ASP A 44 4.17 -22.10 -16.45
CA ASP A 44 2.96 -22.47 -17.21
C ASP A 44 1.80 -21.48 -17.03
N PRO A 45 1.80 -20.36 -17.78
CA PRO A 45 0.76 -19.35 -17.68
C PRO A 45 -0.67 -19.84 -17.98
N ALA A 46 -0.81 -20.97 -18.64
CA ALA A 46 -2.14 -21.53 -18.97
C ALA A 46 -2.87 -22.08 -17.74
N ASN A 47 -2.13 -22.41 -16.70
CA ASN A 47 -2.64 -22.97 -15.46
C ASN A 47 -2.59 -21.99 -14.27
N TRP A 48 -2.20 -20.73 -14.48
CA TRP A 48 -2.24 -19.74 -13.41
C TRP A 48 -3.68 -19.44 -12.97
N PRO A 49 -3.93 -19.27 -11.67
CA PRO A 49 -5.26 -18.91 -11.17
C PRO A 49 -5.63 -17.48 -11.60
N ASP A 50 -6.95 -17.22 -11.64
CA ASP A 50 -7.48 -15.88 -11.91
C ASP A 50 -7.64 -15.02 -10.64
N SER A 51 -7.43 -15.62 -9.44
CA SER A 51 -7.64 -14.94 -8.18
C SER A 51 -6.60 -13.86 -7.93
N TYR A 52 -7.07 -12.66 -7.61
CA TYR A 52 -6.25 -11.54 -7.17
C TYR A 52 -5.66 -11.75 -5.75
N VAL A 53 -6.42 -12.42 -4.88
CA VAL A 53 -6.01 -12.78 -3.51
C VAL A 53 -5.73 -14.28 -3.45
N ILE A 54 -4.60 -14.65 -2.88
CA ILE A 54 -4.23 -16.05 -2.65
C ILE A 54 -4.40 -16.34 -1.15
N ASP A 55 -5.46 -17.02 -0.83
CA ASP A 55 -5.81 -17.36 0.55
C ASP A 55 -4.81 -18.32 1.19
N GLY A 56 -4.60 -18.16 2.49
CA GLY A 56 -3.78 -19.06 3.29
C GLY A 56 -2.27 -18.95 3.07
N PHE A 57 -1.80 -18.04 2.24
CA PHE A 57 -0.37 -17.81 2.06
C PHE A 57 0.17 -16.92 3.17
N ALA A 58 1.08 -17.46 3.99
CA ALA A 58 1.47 -16.88 5.28
C ALA A 58 2.75 -16.03 5.25
N VAL A 59 3.26 -15.65 4.08
CA VAL A 59 4.49 -14.82 4.01
C VAL A 59 4.26 -13.39 4.47
N ASP A 60 3.07 -12.83 4.31
CA ASP A 60 2.78 -11.44 4.64
C ASP A 60 3.04 -11.08 6.10
N PRO A 61 2.61 -11.89 7.10
CA PRO A 61 2.97 -11.61 8.48
C PRO A 61 4.49 -11.63 8.70
N ALA A 62 5.23 -12.52 7.99
CA ALA A 62 6.68 -12.56 8.07
C ALA A 62 7.32 -11.30 7.50
N PHE A 63 6.78 -10.73 6.41
CA PHE A 63 7.25 -9.47 5.82
C PHE A 63 7.16 -8.32 6.82
N GLY A 64 5.99 -8.12 7.42
CA GLY A 64 5.78 -7.06 8.42
C GLY A 64 6.54 -7.30 9.74
N GLN A 65 6.97 -8.53 10.03
CA GLN A 65 7.70 -8.88 11.25
C GLN A 65 9.23 -8.91 11.09
N LEU A 66 9.76 -8.56 9.92
CA LEU A 66 11.22 -8.42 9.75
C LEU A 66 11.79 -7.39 10.74
N LEU A 67 12.92 -7.73 11.38
CA LEU A 67 13.52 -6.87 12.41
C LEU A 67 13.82 -5.46 11.89
N GLN A 68 14.32 -5.33 10.65
CA GLN A 68 14.58 -4.04 10.03
C GLN A 68 13.29 -3.26 9.76
N MET A 69 12.19 -3.94 9.44
CA MET A 69 10.88 -3.31 9.26
C MET A 69 10.34 -2.82 10.59
N GLN A 70 10.40 -3.63 11.63
CA GLN A 70 9.99 -3.22 12.98
C GLN A 70 10.79 -2.00 13.46
N ALA A 71 12.09 -1.95 13.20
CA ALA A 71 12.92 -0.80 13.56
C ALA A 71 12.52 0.49 12.83
N VAL A 72 12.10 0.40 11.56
CA VAL A 72 11.58 1.53 10.80
C VAL A 72 10.22 1.97 11.34
N VAL A 73 9.33 1.04 11.58
CA VAL A 73 7.99 1.30 12.14
C VAL A 73 8.09 1.94 13.54
N GLU A 74 8.98 1.43 14.39
CA GLU A 74 9.27 2.01 15.70
C GLU A 74 9.78 3.46 15.58
N GLN A 75 10.67 3.71 14.62
CA GLN A 75 11.18 5.07 14.40
C GLN A 75 10.09 6.04 13.95
N LEU A 76 9.15 5.59 13.11
CA LEU A 76 8.06 6.41 12.59
C LEU A 76 6.92 6.59 13.59
N GLY A 77 6.60 5.55 14.36
CA GLY A 77 5.43 5.49 15.23
C GLY A 77 5.72 5.57 16.73
N GLY A 78 6.99 5.55 17.15
CA GLY A 78 7.39 5.68 18.56
C GLY A 78 6.77 4.62 19.48
N GLY A 79 6.60 3.38 19.00
CA GLY A 79 5.94 2.30 19.74
C GLY A 79 4.41 2.33 19.70
N GLN A 80 3.81 3.31 19.03
CA GLN A 80 2.34 3.44 18.93
C GLN A 80 1.76 2.70 17.72
N PHE A 81 2.62 2.24 16.79
CA PHE A 81 2.15 1.50 15.61
C PHE A 81 2.23 0.00 15.84
N VAL A 82 1.09 -0.67 15.72
CA VAL A 82 0.94 -2.12 15.92
C VAL A 82 0.37 -2.77 14.66
N GLY A 83 0.72 -4.04 14.43
CA GLY A 83 0.24 -4.79 13.28
C GLY A 83 1.38 -5.38 12.45
N GLY A 84 1.44 -5.04 11.17
CA GLY A 84 2.37 -5.61 10.19
C GLY A 84 1.78 -6.82 9.44
N GLY A 85 0.50 -7.12 9.67
CA GLY A 85 -0.24 -8.09 8.85
C GLY A 85 -0.68 -7.49 7.52
N GLY A 86 -0.95 -8.34 6.56
CA GLY A 86 -1.41 -7.95 5.24
C GLY A 86 -1.82 -9.13 4.39
N SER A 87 -1.82 -8.94 3.09
CA SER A 87 -2.14 -9.97 2.10
C SER A 87 -1.15 -9.95 0.95
N LEU A 88 -0.94 -11.11 0.36
CA LEU A 88 -0.30 -11.18 -0.94
C LEU A 88 -1.36 -10.94 -2.01
N LEU A 89 -1.15 -9.92 -2.81
CA LEU A 89 -2.02 -9.57 -3.92
C LEU A 89 -1.30 -9.81 -5.24
N VAL A 90 -1.96 -10.53 -6.15
CA VAL A 90 -1.37 -10.90 -7.44
C VAL A 90 -1.99 -10.08 -8.56
N GLN A 91 -1.15 -9.54 -9.44
CA GLN A 91 -1.60 -9.01 -10.73
C GLN A 91 -1.15 -9.95 -11.84
N TRP A 92 -2.06 -10.78 -12.31
CA TRP A 92 -1.80 -11.70 -13.41
C TRP A 92 -1.69 -10.95 -14.75
N PRO A 93 -0.84 -11.43 -15.66
CA PRO A 93 -0.73 -10.86 -17.00
C PRO A 93 -2.03 -10.89 -17.80
N LYS A 94 -2.34 -9.77 -18.46
CA LYS A 94 -3.47 -9.63 -19.40
C LYS A 94 -2.96 -9.46 -20.82
N LYS A 95 -2.70 -10.55 -21.52
CA LYS A 95 -1.98 -10.62 -22.80
C LYS A 95 -2.54 -9.79 -23.96
N GLU A 96 -3.81 -9.36 -23.92
CA GLU A 96 -4.49 -8.66 -25.02
C GLU A 96 -4.86 -7.20 -24.67
N SER A 97 -4.32 -6.67 -23.57
CA SER A 97 -4.67 -5.33 -23.10
C SER A 97 -3.64 -4.30 -23.58
N THR A 98 -4.14 -3.12 -23.96
CA THR A 98 -3.32 -1.91 -23.96
C THR A 98 -3.18 -1.43 -22.52
N TRP A 99 -2.03 -0.87 -22.18
CA TRP A 99 -1.83 -0.30 -20.87
C TRP A 99 -2.15 1.19 -20.90
N ASP A 100 -2.95 1.62 -19.93
CA ASP A 100 -3.21 3.01 -19.65
C ASP A 100 -2.97 3.28 -18.15
N TRP A 101 -2.66 4.52 -17.84
CA TRP A 101 -2.59 4.95 -16.44
C TRP A 101 -3.92 4.70 -15.74
N PRO A 102 -3.92 4.16 -14.51
CA PRO A 102 -5.13 4.13 -13.69
C PRO A 102 -5.67 5.56 -13.53
N GLY A 103 -6.89 5.80 -13.99
CA GLY A 103 -7.50 7.13 -13.92
C GLY A 103 -7.89 7.54 -12.51
N GLN A 104 -7.97 6.58 -11.58
CA GLN A 104 -8.50 6.80 -10.24
C GLN A 104 -7.73 5.98 -9.21
N GLY A 105 -7.58 6.54 -8.01
CA GLY A 105 -7.04 5.87 -6.84
C GLY A 105 -7.95 6.01 -5.63
N HIS A 106 -7.67 5.24 -4.59
CA HIS A 106 -8.37 5.25 -3.31
C HIS A 106 -7.39 5.42 -2.17
N ILE A 107 -7.90 5.67 -0.98
CA ILE A 107 -7.18 5.55 0.28
C ILE A 107 -7.69 4.32 1.03
N ASP A 108 -6.79 3.61 1.70
CA ASP A 108 -7.15 2.48 2.54
C ASP A 108 -7.74 2.95 3.88
N GLY A 109 -8.49 2.06 4.49
CA GLY A 109 -8.88 2.24 5.87
C GLY A 109 -10.22 2.89 6.09
N TYR A 110 -10.96 3.26 5.05
CA TYR A 110 -12.30 3.80 5.17
C TYR A 110 -13.35 2.73 4.91
N GLY A 111 -14.14 2.47 5.90
CA GLY A 111 -15.29 1.58 5.84
C GLY A 111 -16.50 2.22 6.52
N PRO A 112 -17.65 1.52 6.56
CA PRO A 112 -18.89 2.05 7.14
C PRO A 112 -18.81 2.36 8.65
N ASN A 113 -17.69 2.07 9.28
CA ASN A 113 -17.44 2.27 10.71
C ASN A 113 -16.40 3.35 11.01
N GLY A 114 -16.18 4.27 10.09
CA GLY A 114 -15.21 5.34 10.22
C GLY A 114 -13.81 4.97 9.73
N TRP A 115 -12.84 5.83 9.99
CA TRP A 115 -11.43 5.61 9.66
C TRP A 115 -10.96 4.27 10.24
N SER A 116 -10.98 3.26 9.41
CA SER A 116 -11.07 1.88 9.82
C SER A 116 -9.87 1.44 10.63
N GLY A 117 -10.04 1.44 11.92
CA GLY A 117 -9.09 0.86 12.83
C GLY A 117 -7.78 1.61 12.98
N GLY A 118 -7.74 2.93 12.67
CA GLY A 118 -6.55 3.75 12.89
C GLY A 118 -5.36 3.35 12.03
N PHE A 119 -5.59 2.96 10.77
CA PHE A 119 -4.52 2.66 9.81
C PHE A 119 -3.59 3.86 9.65
N MET A 120 -2.28 3.64 9.77
CA MET A 120 -1.28 4.71 9.77
C MET A 120 -0.27 4.55 8.64
N LEU A 121 0.30 3.36 8.50
CA LEU A 121 1.43 3.10 7.64
C LEU A 121 1.22 1.81 6.85
N GLY A 122 1.41 1.87 5.55
CA GLY A 122 1.51 0.71 4.68
C GLY A 122 2.93 0.48 4.20
N ALA A 123 3.24 -0.77 3.89
CA ALA A 123 4.44 -1.15 3.17
C ALA A 123 4.08 -2.13 2.06
N THR A 124 4.72 -1.95 0.91
CA THR A 124 4.56 -2.83 -0.25
C THR A 124 5.93 -3.24 -0.78
N ALA A 125 6.07 -4.51 -1.10
CA ALA A 125 7.24 -5.08 -1.76
C ALA A 125 6.80 -6.12 -2.81
N TYR A 126 7.72 -6.57 -3.65
CA TYR A 126 7.43 -7.62 -4.63
C TYR A 126 8.39 -8.79 -4.49
N LEU A 127 7.87 -10.01 -4.72
CA LEU A 127 8.68 -11.24 -4.69
C LEU A 127 9.59 -11.36 -5.92
N ASP A 128 9.26 -10.68 -7.01
CA ASP A 128 10.04 -10.60 -8.26
C ASP A 128 10.19 -9.13 -8.66
N ASP A 129 11.10 -8.88 -9.59
CA ASP A 129 11.23 -7.57 -10.21
C ASP A 129 9.93 -7.20 -10.94
N VAL A 130 9.49 -5.98 -10.76
CA VAL A 130 8.32 -5.42 -11.44
C VAL A 130 8.75 -4.24 -12.29
N GLU A 131 8.64 -4.44 -13.59
CA GLU A 131 8.95 -3.42 -14.60
C GLU A 131 7.76 -2.48 -14.85
N ASP A 132 8.00 -1.42 -15.59
CA ASP A 132 6.94 -0.52 -16.06
C ASP A 132 5.83 -1.31 -16.76
N GLN A 133 4.55 -0.99 -16.45
CA GLN A 133 3.36 -1.67 -16.96
C GLN A 133 3.21 -3.15 -16.53
N GLY A 134 3.98 -3.57 -15.54
CA GLY A 134 3.97 -4.92 -14.96
C GLY A 134 2.99 -5.10 -13.81
N GLY A 135 1.92 -4.31 -13.73
CA GLY A 135 0.95 -4.42 -12.64
C GLY A 135 1.40 -3.75 -11.34
N ALA A 136 2.28 -2.75 -11.44
CA ALA A 136 2.89 -2.08 -10.30
C ALA A 136 1.85 -1.40 -9.39
N PHE A 137 2.18 -1.29 -8.11
CA PHE A 137 1.51 -0.41 -7.17
C PHE A 137 1.64 1.03 -7.68
N THR A 138 0.52 1.64 -8.00
CA THR A 138 0.43 3.00 -8.49
C THR A 138 -0.01 3.90 -7.37
N TYR A 139 0.64 5.04 -7.20
CA TYR A 139 0.38 5.98 -6.12
C TYR A 139 0.45 7.42 -6.63
N TRP A 140 -0.19 8.34 -5.91
CA TRP A 140 -0.18 9.76 -6.21
C TRP A 140 0.68 10.49 -5.17
N PRO A 141 1.90 10.91 -5.52
CA PRO A 141 2.77 11.67 -4.61
C PRO A 141 2.06 12.89 -4.04
N GLN A 142 2.30 13.18 -2.76
CA GLN A 142 1.71 14.31 -2.01
C GLN A 142 0.18 14.25 -1.82
N SER A 143 -0.51 13.22 -2.28
CA SER A 143 -1.97 13.13 -2.13
C SER A 143 -2.45 13.08 -0.67
N HIS A 144 -1.57 12.67 0.26
CA HIS A 144 -1.87 12.65 1.70
C HIS A 144 -2.20 14.05 2.27
N LEU A 145 -1.66 15.12 1.69
CA LEU A 145 -1.92 16.49 2.12
C LEU A 145 -3.36 16.93 1.79
N PRO A 146 -3.81 16.93 0.51
CA PRO A 146 -5.19 17.29 0.20
C PRO A 146 -6.23 16.32 0.78
N VAL A 147 -5.88 15.07 1.08
CA VAL A 147 -6.77 14.16 1.80
C VAL A 147 -6.96 14.62 3.24
N HIS A 148 -5.87 15.00 3.92
CA HIS A 148 -5.94 15.57 5.26
C HIS A 148 -6.78 16.86 5.28
N ASP A 149 -6.52 17.78 4.34
CA ASP A 149 -7.27 19.02 4.20
C ASP A 149 -8.77 18.76 3.98
N PHE A 150 -9.12 17.76 3.17
CA PHE A 150 -10.50 17.35 2.94
C PHE A 150 -11.21 16.94 4.24
N PHE A 151 -10.57 16.10 5.06
CA PHE A 151 -11.17 15.67 6.33
C PHE A 151 -11.19 16.77 7.39
N ARG A 152 -10.32 17.76 7.30
CA ARG A 152 -10.40 18.96 8.15
C ARG A 152 -11.54 19.89 7.74
N GLU A 153 -11.79 20.01 6.44
CA GLU A 153 -12.91 20.79 5.90
C GLU A 153 -14.26 20.09 6.14
N PHE A 154 -14.27 18.74 6.05
CA PHE A 154 -15.49 17.92 6.20
C PHE A 154 -15.28 16.85 7.28
N PRO A 155 -15.17 17.24 8.57
CA PRO A 155 -14.84 16.32 9.65
C PRO A 155 -15.89 15.23 9.90
N ASP A 156 -17.14 15.47 9.51
CA ASP A 156 -18.22 14.48 9.55
C ASP A 156 -18.00 13.33 8.55
N GLN A 157 -17.21 13.54 7.52
CA GLN A 157 -16.89 12.50 6.51
C GLN A 157 -15.89 11.45 7.02
N ILE A 158 -15.20 11.71 8.11
CA ILE A 158 -14.22 10.78 8.68
C ILE A 158 -14.87 9.48 9.19
N ASP A 159 -16.15 9.50 9.47
CA ASP A 159 -16.92 8.30 9.80
C ASP A 159 -17.13 7.35 8.59
N GLY A 160 -16.61 7.70 7.44
CA GLY A 160 -16.79 6.96 6.19
C GLY A 160 -18.11 7.28 5.49
N SER A 161 -18.84 8.33 5.88
CA SER A 161 -20.14 8.69 5.27
C SER A 161 -20.02 9.01 3.79
N PHE A 162 -18.86 9.49 3.32
CA PHE A 162 -18.59 9.69 1.91
C PHE A 162 -18.60 8.37 1.09
N THR A 163 -18.45 7.21 1.74
CA THR A 163 -18.53 5.89 1.10
C THR A 163 -19.95 5.32 1.06
N LYS A 164 -20.93 5.97 1.67
CA LYS A 164 -22.32 5.49 1.78
C LYS A 164 -23.23 6.01 0.66
N ARG A 165 -22.69 6.79 -0.28
CA ARG A 165 -23.45 7.30 -1.41
C ARG A 165 -23.73 6.17 -2.40
N GLU A 166 -24.84 6.26 -3.15
CA GLU A 166 -25.21 5.26 -4.16
C GLU A 166 -24.14 5.08 -5.25
N ASP A 167 -23.35 6.12 -5.49
CA ASP A 167 -22.26 6.16 -6.46
C ASP A 167 -20.86 6.17 -5.80
N TRP A 168 -20.75 5.68 -4.57
CA TRP A 168 -19.55 5.79 -3.75
C TRP A 168 -18.28 5.20 -4.41
N GLU A 169 -18.40 4.12 -5.17
CA GLU A 169 -17.26 3.53 -5.86
C GLU A 169 -16.63 4.53 -6.82
N SER A 170 -17.43 5.20 -7.66
CA SER A 170 -16.91 6.21 -8.58
C SER A 170 -16.42 7.46 -7.84
N GLN A 171 -17.09 7.87 -6.77
CA GLN A 171 -16.71 9.06 -6.01
C GLN A 171 -15.52 8.83 -5.10
N GLN A 172 -15.40 7.66 -4.48
CA GLN A 172 -14.23 7.32 -3.67
C GLN A 172 -12.98 7.23 -4.55
N TRP A 173 -13.08 6.56 -5.69
CA TRP A 173 -11.96 6.30 -6.57
C TRP A 173 -11.41 7.56 -7.26
N GLY A 174 -12.22 8.58 -7.53
CA GLY A 174 -11.76 9.83 -8.12
C GLY A 174 -11.45 10.94 -7.12
N LEU A 175 -12.12 10.92 -5.97
CA LEU A 175 -12.15 12.05 -5.04
C LEU A 175 -10.77 12.55 -4.59
N PHE A 176 -9.85 11.64 -4.32
CA PHE A 176 -8.53 11.96 -3.78
C PHE A 176 -7.43 11.99 -4.84
N SER A 177 -7.52 11.15 -5.87
CA SER A 177 -6.55 11.19 -6.98
C SER A 177 -6.65 12.49 -7.76
N ASP A 178 -7.85 12.99 -7.99
CA ASP A 178 -8.08 14.25 -8.70
C ASP A 178 -7.62 15.50 -7.94
N ARG A 179 -7.45 15.37 -6.62
CA ARG A 179 -6.94 16.44 -5.74
C ARG A 179 -5.43 16.40 -5.57
N SER A 180 -4.77 15.34 -6.01
CA SER A 180 -3.32 15.22 -5.88
C SER A 180 -2.61 16.31 -6.68
N PRO A 181 -1.60 16.98 -6.13
CA PRO A 181 -0.83 18.00 -6.84
C PRO A 181 0.05 17.44 -7.95
N GLN A 182 0.24 16.11 -7.96
CA GLN A 182 1.06 15.38 -8.93
C GLN A 182 0.24 14.24 -9.57
N GLY A 183 0.59 13.89 -10.80
CA GLY A 183 0.04 12.71 -11.46
C GLY A 183 0.49 11.40 -10.80
N PRO A 184 -0.09 10.27 -11.20
CA PRO A 184 0.27 8.97 -10.67
C PRO A 184 1.70 8.57 -11.04
N GLU A 185 2.33 7.83 -10.14
CA GLU A 185 3.62 7.16 -10.35
C GLU A 185 3.47 5.66 -10.10
N GLN A 186 4.30 4.85 -10.77
CA GLN A 186 4.40 3.42 -10.52
C GLN A 186 5.58 3.10 -9.60
N PHE A 187 5.35 2.24 -8.61
CA PHE A 187 6.43 1.61 -7.88
C PHE A 187 7.05 0.50 -8.75
N VAL A 188 7.88 0.90 -9.73
CA VAL A 188 8.75 -0.01 -10.48
C VAL A 188 9.93 -0.35 -9.60
N ALA A 189 10.19 -1.64 -9.37
CA ALA A 189 11.09 -2.05 -8.31
C ALA A 189 11.74 -3.41 -8.57
N GLU A 190 12.93 -3.60 -8.05
CA GLU A 190 13.58 -4.89 -7.95
C GLU A 190 13.05 -5.66 -6.73
N ALA A 191 13.14 -6.99 -6.78
CA ALA A 191 12.78 -7.84 -5.63
C ALA A 191 13.58 -7.45 -4.39
N GLY A 192 12.86 -7.16 -3.30
CA GLY A 192 13.48 -6.68 -2.05
C GLY A 192 13.45 -5.17 -1.84
N ASP A 193 13.10 -4.38 -2.85
CA ASP A 193 12.74 -2.98 -2.66
C ASP A 193 11.41 -2.88 -1.90
N VAL A 194 11.28 -1.85 -1.08
CA VAL A 194 10.06 -1.58 -0.31
C VAL A 194 9.62 -0.14 -0.52
N ILE A 195 8.35 0.08 -0.79
CA ILE A 195 7.72 1.38 -0.64
C ILE A 195 6.94 1.42 0.67
N LEU A 196 7.26 2.41 1.52
CA LEU A 196 6.43 2.80 2.67
C LEU A 196 5.46 3.87 2.21
N TRP A 197 4.24 3.87 2.71
CA TRP A 197 3.24 4.85 2.30
C TRP A 197 2.30 5.24 3.45
N HIS A 198 1.96 6.53 3.49
CA HIS A 198 1.08 7.13 4.49
C HIS A 198 -0.38 6.66 4.29
N CYS A 199 -1.15 6.52 5.36
CA CYS A 199 -2.55 6.06 5.31
C CYS A 199 -3.44 6.91 4.37
N PHE A 200 -3.17 8.18 4.24
CA PHE A 200 -3.89 9.09 3.34
C PHE A 200 -3.30 9.14 1.92
N MET A 201 -2.29 8.34 1.62
CA MET A 201 -1.79 8.29 0.26
C MET A 201 -2.78 7.60 -0.67
N CYS A 202 -3.21 8.33 -1.69
CA CYS A 202 -4.02 7.77 -2.76
C CYS A 202 -3.20 6.77 -3.58
N HIS A 203 -3.76 5.58 -3.79
CA HIS A 203 -3.08 4.51 -4.51
C HIS A 203 -4.06 3.55 -5.18
N THR A 204 -3.54 2.71 -6.06
CA THR A 204 -4.27 1.61 -6.71
C THR A 204 -3.29 0.59 -7.30
N GLY A 205 -3.80 -0.52 -7.82
CA GLY A 205 -3.05 -1.42 -8.70
C GLY A 205 -3.20 -1.00 -10.16
N SER A 206 -2.13 -1.15 -10.95
CA SER A 206 -2.20 -0.97 -12.40
C SER A 206 -2.43 -2.30 -13.13
N ALA A 207 -2.83 -2.23 -14.41
CA ALA A 207 -2.90 -3.40 -15.26
C ALA A 207 -1.49 -3.99 -15.50
N ASN A 208 -1.41 -5.30 -15.60
CA ASN A 208 -0.19 -6.00 -15.96
C ASN A 208 -0.29 -6.49 -17.41
N ILE A 209 0.50 -5.91 -18.29
CA ILE A 209 0.60 -6.33 -19.72
C ILE A 209 1.94 -7.02 -20.02
N ARG A 210 2.72 -7.31 -18.98
CA ARG A 210 3.99 -8.04 -19.10
C ARG A 210 3.79 -9.54 -18.99
N ALA A 211 4.85 -10.30 -19.13
CA ALA A 211 4.79 -11.76 -19.15
C ALA A 211 4.68 -12.38 -17.75
N ASN A 212 5.25 -11.73 -16.75
CA ASN A 212 5.33 -12.25 -15.38
C ASN A 212 4.23 -11.66 -14.48
N PRO A 213 3.67 -12.44 -13.55
CA PRO A 213 2.73 -11.92 -12.57
C PRO A 213 3.44 -10.98 -11.58
N ARG A 214 2.76 -9.93 -11.13
CA ARG A 214 3.23 -9.15 -9.99
C ARG A 214 2.75 -9.81 -8.70
N LEU A 215 3.69 -10.31 -7.91
CA LEU A 215 3.47 -10.94 -6.61
C LEU A 215 3.75 -9.90 -5.51
N GLY A 216 2.71 -9.17 -5.09
CA GLY A 216 2.85 -8.05 -4.16
C GLY A 216 2.59 -8.44 -2.72
N LEU A 217 3.56 -8.20 -1.85
CA LEU A 217 3.43 -8.27 -0.39
C LEU A 217 2.96 -6.92 0.13
N PHE A 218 1.97 -6.95 1.00
CA PHE A 218 1.45 -5.77 1.68
C PHE A 218 1.50 -6.00 3.19
N ALA A 219 1.93 -5.00 3.94
CA ALA A 219 1.84 -4.98 5.39
C ALA A 219 1.22 -3.66 5.83
N ARG A 220 0.44 -3.69 6.92
CA ARG A 220 -0.26 -2.51 7.44
C ARG A 220 -0.09 -2.41 8.94
N TRP A 221 0.15 -1.20 9.42
CA TRP A 221 0.22 -0.86 10.84
C TRP A 221 -0.86 0.15 11.19
N HIS A 222 -1.39 -0.03 12.38
CA HIS A 222 -2.46 0.78 12.94
C HIS A 222 -1.97 1.47 14.21
N TYR A 223 -2.60 2.56 14.58
CA TYR A 223 -2.35 3.19 15.87
C TYR A 223 -2.85 2.28 17.01
N ALA A 224 -2.05 2.11 18.06
CA ALA A 224 -2.37 1.20 19.16
C ALA A 224 -3.66 1.59 19.87
N GLU A 225 -3.86 2.90 20.13
CA GLU A 225 -5.06 3.46 20.77
C GLU A 225 -6.07 3.95 19.73
N ARG A 226 -6.34 3.12 18.72
CA ARG A 226 -7.19 3.47 17.58
C ARG A 226 -8.59 3.98 17.92
N GLU A 227 -9.17 3.58 19.05
CA GLU A 227 -10.50 4.05 19.47
C GLU A 227 -10.47 5.52 19.90
N VAL A 228 -9.33 6.02 20.39
CA VAL A 228 -9.15 7.44 20.72
C VAL A 228 -9.09 8.30 19.49
N MET A 229 -8.32 7.86 18.47
CA MET A 229 -8.08 8.65 17.25
C MET A 229 -9.11 8.46 16.15
N ARG A 230 -9.99 7.49 16.26
CA ARG A 230 -10.84 6.95 15.18
C ARG A 230 -11.73 7.99 14.48
N TYR A 231 -12.16 9.01 15.19
CA TYR A 231 -13.05 10.06 14.69
C TYR A 231 -12.42 11.45 14.80
N GLU A 232 -11.11 11.51 14.98
CA GLU A 232 -10.37 12.75 15.14
C GLU A 232 -9.45 13.00 13.96
N ILE A 233 -9.53 14.20 13.38
CA ILE A 233 -8.54 14.71 12.44
C ILE A 233 -7.76 15.83 13.13
N PRO A 234 -6.53 15.54 13.59
CA PRO A 234 -5.72 16.54 14.25
C PRO A 234 -5.33 17.66 13.27
N GLU A 235 -5.04 18.82 13.79
CA GLU A 235 -4.57 19.96 13.00
C GLU A 235 -3.24 19.66 12.32
N ASP A 236 -2.32 19.02 13.04
CA ASP A 236 -1.07 18.51 12.52
C ASP A 236 -1.28 17.08 12.01
N LEU A 237 -1.06 16.85 10.72
CA LEU A 237 -1.11 15.54 10.08
C LEU A 237 -0.23 14.50 10.79
N TRP A 238 0.85 14.96 11.43
CA TRP A 238 1.86 14.10 12.06
C TRP A 238 1.66 13.93 13.57
N HIS A 239 0.55 14.39 14.11
CA HIS A 239 0.25 14.37 15.54
C HIS A 239 0.41 12.98 16.19
N TYR A 240 0.01 11.93 15.49
CA TYR A 240 0.10 10.55 15.97
C TYR A 240 1.38 9.80 15.52
N TRP A 241 2.36 10.53 15.00
CA TRP A 241 3.64 10.01 14.54
C TRP A 241 4.77 10.47 15.47
N ALA A 242 5.86 9.74 15.49
CA ALA A 242 7.07 10.11 16.26
C ALA A 242 8.10 10.93 15.44
N ILE A 243 7.66 11.65 14.39
CA ILE A 243 8.51 12.34 13.42
C ILE A 243 8.14 13.79 13.17
#